data_ea0d78c5a9fe7778930aa6660a1c4ba3
#
_entry.id   ea0d78c5a9fe7778930aa6660a1c4ba3
#
_cell.length_a   1.000
_cell.length_b   1.000
_cell.length_c   1.000
_cell.angle_alpha   90.00
_cell.angle_beta   90.00
_cell.angle_gamma   90.00
#
_symmetry.space_group_name_H-M   'P 1'
#
loop_
_entity.id
_entity.type
_entity.pdbx_description
1 polymer ?
#
loop_
_entity_poly.entity_id
_entity_poly.type
_entity_poly.pdbx_seq_one_letter_code
_entity_poly.pdbx_strand_id
1 'polypeptide(L)'
;MHGGVSLDQIKEPNAEGLTKGLANLDKHIENLRSFGQTVVVAFNRYANDTEEEIDLVRQHCAAQGIGFAVNNAFVEGGNGAVELANLVVDTIENQPSEPLRLAYNDDDTVEEKISKVACNLYGANMITYSAAAKKKLKRIQELGYGHFPICIAKTQYSFSTDPKLYGVVKDFEFHVRDIVLNAGAEMLVIIAGEIMRMPGLPKEPQALHIDI
;
A
#
# COMPACT_ATOMS: atom_id res chain seq x y z
N MET A 1 -1.90 1.91 15.68
CA MET A 1 -0.72 2.61 15.12
C MET A 1 -1.14 3.86 14.32
N HIS A 2 -1.85 3.75 13.21
CA HIS A 2 -2.27 4.92 12.39
C HIS A 2 -3.21 5.89 13.12
N GLY A 3 -3.92 5.45 14.14
CA GLY A 3 -4.75 6.28 15.02
C GLY A 3 -4.03 6.80 16.28
N GLY A 4 -2.71 6.61 16.38
CA GLY A 4 -1.92 7.06 17.53
C GLY A 4 -1.89 6.10 18.72
N VAL A 5 -2.47 4.91 18.60
CA VAL A 5 -2.43 3.87 19.67
C VAL A 5 -1.10 3.13 19.61
N SER A 6 -0.46 2.91 20.76
CA SER A 6 0.81 2.20 20.87
C SER A 6 0.65 0.69 20.61
N LEU A 7 1.74 0.01 20.25
CA LEU A 7 1.71 -1.42 19.89
C LEU A 7 1.31 -2.34 21.06
N ASP A 8 1.63 -1.97 22.28
CA ASP A 8 1.28 -2.70 23.50
C ASP A 8 -0.22 -2.61 23.81
N GLN A 9 -0.89 -1.54 23.38
CA GLN A 9 -2.32 -1.28 23.57
C GLN A 9 -3.19 -1.59 22.35
N ILE A 10 -2.60 -2.00 21.23
CA ILE A 10 -3.32 -2.18 19.96
C ILE A 10 -4.38 -3.29 19.99
N LYS A 11 -4.32 -4.17 21.01
CA LYS A 11 -5.28 -5.26 21.20
C LYS A 11 -6.48 -4.86 22.09
N GLU A 12 -6.46 -3.66 22.64
CA GLU A 12 -7.56 -3.14 23.45
C GLU A 12 -8.49 -2.31 22.59
N PRO A 13 -9.81 -2.43 22.78
CA PRO A 13 -10.80 -1.64 22.04
C PRO A 13 -10.51 -0.14 22.19
N ASN A 14 -10.48 0.59 21.06
CA ASN A 14 -10.20 2.03 21.07
C ASN A 14 -10.88 2.73 19.89
N ALA A 15 -12.14 3.09 20.06
CA ALA A 15 -12.94 3.75 19.03
C ALA A 15 -12.36 5.10 18.56
N GLU A 16 -11.73 5.89 19.46
CA GLU A 16 -11.09 7.15 19.09
C GLU A 16 -9.88 6.93 18.21
N GLY A 17 -8.99 5.98 18.60
CA GLY A 17 -7.82 5.59 17.82
C GLY A 17 -8.23 4.99 16.48
N LEU A 18 -9.28 4.17 16.44
CA LEU A 18 -9.84 3.61 15.22
C LEU A 18 -10.35 4.73 14.29
N THR A 19 -11.15 5.64 14.79
CA THR A 19 -11.69 6.77 14.01
C THR A 19 -10.58 7.62 13.39
N LYS A 20 -9.54 7.94 14.15
CA LYS A 20 -8.37 8.65 13.62
C LYS A 20 -7.63 7.83 12.55
N GLY A 21 -7.55 6.51 12.75
CA GLY A 21 -6.89 5.59 11.82
C GLY A 21 -7.60 5.44 10.48
N LEU A 22 -8.92 5.70 10.41
CA LEU A 22 -9.71 5.60 9.18
C LEU A 22 -9.19 6.50 8.05
N ALA A 23 -8.58 7.64 8.39
CA ALA A 23 -7.94 8.49 7.37
C ALA A 23 -6.88 7.73 6.53
N ASN A 24 -6.18 6.76 7.14
CA ASN A 24 -5.23 5.92 6.41
C ASN A 24 -5.94 4.95 5.45
N LEU A 25 -7.08 4.39 5.85
CA LEU A 25 -7.93 3.58 4.98
C LEU A 25 -8.46 4.43 3.81
N ASP A 26 -8.97 5.63 4.11
CA ASP A 26 -9.49 6.56 3.09
C ASP A 26 -8.43 6.89 2.03
N LYS A 27 -7.18 7.10 2.43
CA LYS A 27 -6.10 7.37 1.48
C LYS A 27 -5.81 6.17 0.56
N HIS A 28 -5.88 4.94 1.07
CA HIS A 28 -5.76 3.75 0.23
C HIS A 28 -6.93 3.62 -0.76
N ILE A 29 -8.15 3.89 -0.31
CA ILE A 29 -9.35 3.88 -1.16
C ILE A 29 -9.25 4.95 -2.26
N GLU A 30 -8.86 6.18 -1.89
CA GLU A 30 -8.61 7.27 -2.84
C GLU A 30 -7.59 6.85 -3.92
N ASN A 31 -6.48 6.26 -3.51
CA ASN A 31 -5.45 5.78 -4.42
C ASN A 31 -5.98 4.72 -5.39
N LEU A 32 -6.75 3.74 -4.92
CA LEU A 32 -7.33 2.71 -5.78
C LEU A 32 -8.37 3.30 -6.74
N ARG A 33 -9.22 4.22 -6.27
CA ARG A 33 -10.19 4.94 -7.11
C ARG A 33 -9.51 5.79 -8.18
N SER A 34 -8.33 6.35 -7.90
CA SER A 34 -7.57 7.12 -8.89
C SER A 34 -7.13 6.26 -10.08
N PHE A 35 -6.99 4.95 -9.88
CA PHE A 35 -6.74 3.97 -10.96
C PHE A 35 -8.02 3.54 -11.72
N GLY A 36 -9.19 4.11 -11.40
CA GLY A 36 -10.47 3.73 -12.00
C GLY A 36 -11.08 2.46 -11.41
N GLN A 37 -10.59 2.00 -10.26
CA GLN A 37 -11.03 0.73 -9.68
C GLN A 37 -12.19 0.93 -8.69
N THR A 38 -13.17 0.03 -8.76
CA THR A 38 -14.19 -0.11 -7.72
C THR A 38 -13.57 -0.80 -6.52
N VAL A 39 -13.83 -0.29 -5.31
CA VAL A 39 -13.18 -0.74 -4.09
C VAL A 39 -14.20 -1.36 -3.15
N VAL A 40 -13.86 -2.51 -2.61
CA VAL A 40 -14.53 -3.12 -1.45
C VAL A 40 -13.54 -3.23 -0.29
N VAL A 41 -14.04 -3.11 0.92
CA VAL A 41 -13.24 -3.23 2.15
C VAL A 41 -13.54 -4.57 2.80
N ALA A 42 -12.52 -5.43 2.91
CA ALA A 42 -12.56 -6.66 3.67
C ALA A 42 -11.99 -6.43 5.07
N PHE A 43 -12.81 -6.57 6.09
CA PHE A 43 -12.37 -6.47 7.48
C PHE A 43 -11.89 -7.83 7.97
N ASN A 44 -10.59 -8.04 8.08
CA ASN A 44 -10.01 -9.26 8.65
C ASN A 44 -10.21 -9.24 10.17
N ARG A 45 -11.16 -10.03 10.66
CA ARG A 45 -11.54 -10.07 12.06
C ARG A 45 -10.51 -10.82 12.90
N TYR A 46 -10.11 -10.19 14.02
CA TYR A 46 -9.31 -10.80 15.07
C TYR A 46 -10.18 -11.07 16.31
N ALA A 47 -9.71 -11.98 17.19
CA ALA A 47 -10.47 -12.41 18.36
C ALA A 47 -10.84 -11.30 19.35
N ASN A 48 -10.07 -10.22 19.36
CA ASN A 48 -10.27 -9.08 20.28
C ASN A 48 -11.08 -7.93 19.66
N ASP A 49 -11.45 -8.03 18.37
CA ASP A 49 -12.22 -6.97 17.70
C ASP A 49 -13.67 -6.98 18.23
N THR A 50 -14.17 -5.82 18.59
CA THR A 50 -15.55 -5.67 19.10
C THR A 50 -16.52 -5.38 17.96
N GLU A 51 -17.80 -5.73 18.16
CA GLU A 51 -18.84 -5.42 17.18
C GLU A 51 -19.00 -3.90 16.98
N GLU A 52 -18.79 -3.10 18.03
CA GLU A 52 -18.84 -1.64 17.96
C GLU A 52 -17.75 -1.08 17.04
N GLU A 53 -16.53 -1.62 17.08
CA GLU A 53 -15.44 -1.22 16.21
C GLU A 53 -15.69 -1.65 14.76
N ILE A 54 -16.19 -2.86 14.55
CA ILE A 54 -16.57 -3.36 13.23
C ILE A 54 -17.67 -2.48 12.62
N ASP A 55 -18.70 -2.14 13.39
CA ASP A 55 -19.80 -1.29 12.94
C ASP A 55 -19.35 0.13 12.64
N LEU A 56 -18.39 0.68 13.39
CA LEU A 56 -17.81 1.99 13.12
C LEU A 56 -17.15 2.01 11.73
N VAL A 57 -16.35 0.99 11.38
CA VAL A 57 -15.73 0.88 10.06
C VAL A 57 -16.78 0.65 8.98
N ARG A 58 -17.78 -0.19 9.23
CA ARG A 58 -18.91 -0.46 8.32
C ARG A 58 -19.66 0.82 7.96
N GLN A 59 -20.04 1.61 8.98
CA GLN A 59 -20.74 2.88 8.79
C GLN A 59 -19.88 3.90 8.02
N HIS A 60 -18.59 3.96 8.32
CA HIS A 60 -17.65 4.82 7.61
C HIS A 60 -17.56 4.46 6.12
N CYS A 61 -17.47 3.17 5.78
CA CYS A 61 -17.48 2.69 4.39
C CYS A 61 -18.82 2.99 3.70
N ALA A 62 -19.93 2.74 4.38
CA ALA A 62 -21.27 3.00 3.86
C ALA A 62 -21.50 4.48 3.53
N ALA A 63 -21.03 5.40 4.40
CA ALA A 63 -21.11 6.84 4.17
C ALA A 63 -20.36 7.30 2.90
N GLN A 64 -19.39 6.51 2.42
CA GLN A 64 -18.63 6.78 1.21
C GLN A 64 -19.08 5.94 0.00
N GLY A 65 -20.17 5.16 0.15
CA GLY A 65 -20.65 4.25 -0.89
C GLY A 65 -19.68 3.11 -1.21
N ILE A 66 -18.97 2.62 -0.20
CA ILE A 66 -17.98 1.54 -0.34
C ILE A 66 -18.56 0.25 0.22
N GLY A 67 -18.48 -0.84 -0.54
CA GLY A 67 -18.84 -2.16 -0.08
C GLY A 67 -17.93 -2.61 1.08
N PHE A 68 -18.54 -3.19 2.12
CA PHE A 68 -17.84 -3.68 3.31
C PHE A 68 -18.30 -5.08 3.65
N ALA A 69 -17.38 -5.99 3.95
CA ALA A 69 -17.69 -7.31 4.48
C ALA A 69 -16.67 -7.73 5.55
N VAL A 70 -17.15 -8.49 6.53
CA VAL A 70 -16.27 -9.11 7.53
C VAL A 70 -15.71 -10.39 6.94
N ASN A 71 -14.40 -10.58 7.07
CA ASN A 71 -13.70 -11.79 6.71
C ASN A 71 -13.22 -12.52 7.98
N ASN A 72 -13.86 -13.63 8.31
CA ASN A 72 -13.52 -14.50 9.45
C ASN A 72 -12.93 -15.86 9.00
N ALA A 73 -12.34 -15.89 7.80
CA ALA A 73 -11.81 -17.12 7.21
C ALA A 73 -10.74 -17.82 8.06
N PHE A 74 -10.01 -17.07 8.89
CA PHE A 74 -9.01 -17.66 9.78
C PHE A 74 -9.63 -18.62 10.81
N VAL A 75 -10.81 -18.31 11.35
CA VAL A 75 -11.50 -19.13 12.36
C VAL A 75 -12.46 -20.13 11.73
N GLU A 76 -13.20 -19.71 10.69
CA GLU A 76 -14.32 -20.46 10.12
C GLU A 76 -14.02 -21.08 8.74
N GLY A 77 -12.77 -20.96 8.27
CA GLY A 77 -12.40 -21.42 6.94
C GLY A 77 -13.21 -20.72 5.85
N GLY A 78 -13.58 -21.44 4.79
CA GLY A 78 -14.34 -20.89 3.68
C GLY A 78 -15.69 -20.28 4.06
N ASN A 79 -16.34 -20.79 5.11
CA ASN A 79 -17.64 -20.25 5.57
C ASN A 79 -17.49 -18.81 6.08
N GLY A 80 -16.38 -18.48 6.72
CA GLY A 80 -16.10 -17.12 7.20
C GLY A 80 -15.79 -16.09 6.11
N ALA A 81 -15.66 -16.52 4.84
CA ALA A 81 -15.41 -15.66 3.70
C ALA A 81 -16.62 -15.49 2.76
N VAL A 82 -17.74 -16.16 3.03
CA VAL A 82 -18.91 -16.19 2.12
C VAL A 82 -19.49 -14.79 1.89
N GLU A 83 -19.62 -13.98 2.95
CA GLU A 83 -20.11 -12.60 2.83
C GLU A 83 -19.22 -11.76 1.90
N LEU A 84 -17.90 -11.85 2.09
CA LEU A 84 -16.93 -11.16 1.24
C LEU A 84 -16.99 -11.65 -0.21
N ALA A 85 -17.10 -12.95 -0.42
CA ALA A 85 -17.20 -13.54 -1.77
C ALA A 85 -18.45 -13.05 -2.50
N ASN A 86 -19.60 -13.04 -1.84
CA ASN A 86 -20.85 -12.53 -2.41
C ASN A 86 -20.76 -11.03 -2.72
N LEU A 87 -20.18 -10.24 -1.82
CA LEU A 87 -19.95 -8.79 -2.04
C LEU A 87 -19.07 -8.56 -3.27
N VAL A 88 -17.99 -9.33 -3.46
CA VAL A 88 -17.10 -9.20 -4.62
C VAL A 88 -17.83 -9.53 -5.91
N VAL A 89 -18.61 -10.65 -5.94
CA VAL A 89 -19.40 -11.05 -7.12
C VAL A 89 -20.42 -9.96 -7.47
N ASP A 90 -21.20 -9.50 -6.49
CA ASP A 90 -22.20 -8.45 -6.68
C ASP A 90 -21.56 -7.15 -7.18
N THR A 91 -20.40 -6.79 -6.66
CA THR A 91 -19.67 -5.61 -7.08
C THR A 91 -19.20 -5.73 -8.53
N ILE A 92 -18.69 -6.89 -8.94
CA ILE A 92 -18.23 -7.13 -10.32
C ILE A 92 -19.43 -7.05 -11.31
N GLU A 93 -20.58 -7.57 -10.91
CA GLU A 93 -21.78 -7.60 -11.77
C GLU A 93 -22.45 -6.23 -11.86
N ASN A 94 -22.55 -5.48 -10.77
CA ASN A 94 -23.38 -4.28 -10.67
C ASN A 94 -22.59 -2.95 -10.64
N GLN A 95 -21.30 -3.00 -10.29
CA GLN A 95 -20.41 -1.84 -10.18
C GLN A 95 -19.02 -2.13 -10.75
N PRO A 96 -18.92 -2.55 -12.03
CA PRO A 96 -17.63 -2.92 -12.60
C PRO A 96 -16.65 -1.75 -12.58
N SER A 97 -15.37 -2.06 -12.43
CA SER A 97 -14.31 -1.06 -12.52
C SER A 97 -14.23 -0.43 -13.91
N GLU A 98 -13.77 0.82 -13.98
CA GLU A 98 -13.39 1.44 -15.23
C GLU A 98 -12.09 0.82 -15.79
N PRO A 99 -11.72 1.08 -17.05
CA PRO A 99 -10.40 0.72 -17.55
C PRO A 99 -9.30 1.27 -16.66
N LEU A 100 -8.27 0.45 -16.42
CA LEU A 100 -7.16 0.81 -15.53
C LEU A 100 -6.47 2.10 -15.99
N ARG A 101 -6.41 3.09 -15.14
CA ARG A 101 -5.62 4.31 -15.30
C ARG A 101 -4.31 4.16 -14.56
N LEU A 102 -3.19 4.25 -15.27
CA LEU A 102 -1.87 4.15 -14.68
C LEU A 102 -1.46 5.46 -13.99
N ALA A 103 -0.60 5.37 -12.98
CA ALA A 103 -0.10 6.54 -12.25
C ALA A 103 0.82 7.42 -13.13
N TYR A 104 1.44 6.83 -14.15
CA TYR A 104 2.34 7.50 -15.11
C TYR A 104 2.24 6.84 -16.48
N ASN A 105 2.77 7.49 -17.50
CA ASN A 105 2.84 6.96 -18.86
C ASN A 105 4.19 6.25 -19.10
N ASP A 106 4.23 5.34 -20.06
CA ASP A 106 5.46 4.61 -20.39
C ASP A 106 6.55 5.55 -20.91
N ASP A 107 6.17 6.60 -21.63
CA ASP A 107 7.08 7.61 -22.21
C ASP A 107 7.59 8.65 -21.18
N ASP A 108 7.05 8.66 -19.96
CA ASP A 108 7.54 9.55 -18.91
C ASP A 108 9.01 9.22 -18.57
N THR A 109 9.79 10.25 -18.28
CA THR A 109 11.14 10.06 -17.73
C THR A 109 11.09 9.35 -16.37
N VAL A 110 12.19 8.74 -15.96
CA VAL A 110 12.25 8.05 -14.65
C VAL A 110 11.92 9.01 -13.51
N GLU A 111 12.39 10.26 -13.59
CA GLU A 111 12.11 11.32 -12.63
C GLU A 111 10.62 11.68 -12.58
N GLU A 112 9.96 11.78 -13.74
CA GLU A 112 8.52 12.04 -13.81
C GLU A 112 7.72 10.87 -13.25
N LYS A 113 8.08 9.63 -13.57
CA LYS A 113 7.47 8.42 -12.99
C LYS A 113 7.55 8.44 -11.47
N ILE A 114 8.74 8.71 -10.91
CA ILE A 114 8.97 8.82 -9.47
C ILE A 114 8.11 9.94 -8.87
N SER A 115 8.12 11.12 -9.49
CA SER A 115 7.36 12.28 -9.03
C SER A 115 5.86 12.00 -8.99
N LYS A 116 5.30 11.44 -10.06
CA LYS A 116 3.88 11.12 -10.16
C LYS A 116 3.44 10.14 -9.06
N VAL A 117 4.23 9.08 -8.83
CA VAL A 117 3.92 8.12 -7.75
C VAL A 117 4.09 8.76 -6.37
N ALA A 118 5.21 9.43 -6.11
CA ALA A 118 5.50 10.00 -4.80
C ALA A 118 4.52 11.12 -4.42
N CYS A 119 4.16 12.00 -5.36
CA CYS A 119 3.26 13.11 -5.08
C CYS A 119 1.79 12.66 -5.05
N ASN A 120 1.33 11.93 -6.07
CA ASN A 120 -0.09 11.62 -6.21
C ASN A 120 -0.55 10.52 -5.25
N LEU A 121 0.24 9.46 -5.09
CA LEU A 121 -0.15 8.31 -4.25
C LEU A 121 0.31 8.45 -2.80
N TYR A 122 1.49 9.01 -2.56
CA TYR A 122 2.03 9.11 -1.21
C TYR A 122 1.86 10.48 -0.56
N GLY A 123 1.64 11.56 -1.34
CA GLY A 123 1.43 12.91 -0.82
C GLY A 123 2.73 13.67 -0.53
N ALA A 124 3.85 13.27 -1.17
CA ALA A 124 5.09 14.04 -1.11
C ALA A 124 4.95 15.38 -1.84
N ASN A 125 5.65 16.41 -1.37
CA ASN A 125 5.70 17.71 -2.03
C ASN A 125 7.08 18.04 -2.62
N MET A 126 8.10 17.26 -2.28
CA MET A 126 9.46 17.44 -2.77
C MET A 126 10.13 16.08 -2.99
N ILE A 127 10.83 15.94 -4.12
CA ILE A 127 11.63 14.76 -4.42
C ILE A 127 13.10 15.16 -4.48
N THR A 128 13.92 14.47 -3.72
CA THR A 128 15.38 14.66 -3.72
C THR A 128 16.11 13.36 -4.02
N TYR A 129 17.35 13.48 -4.46
CA TYR A 129 18.16 12.34 -4.89
C TYR A 129 19.52 12.40 -4.25
N SER A 130 20.00 11.29 -3.73
CA SER A 130 21.40 11.16 -3.33
C SER A 130 22.34 11.29 -4.54
N ALA A 131 23.62 11.59 -4.31
CA ALA A 131 24.61 11.62 -5.37
C ALA A 131 24.74 10.27 -6.11
N ALA A 132 24.58 9.15 -5.37
CA ALA A 132 24.61 7.80 -5.93
C ALA A 132 23.39 7.56 -6.84
N ALA A 133 22.19 7.95 -6.41
CA ALA A 133 20.98 7.83 -7.20
C ALA A 133 21.06 8.65 -8.50
N LYS A 134 21.53 9.91 -8.43
CA LYS A 134 21.73 10.75 -9.63
C LYS A 134 22.69 10.12 -10.63
N LYS A 135 23.82 9.57 -10.17
CA LYS A 135 24.80 8.90 -11.04
C LYS A 135 24.19 7.66 -11.73
N LYS A 136 23.45 6.86 -10.99
CA LYS A 136 22.79 5.65 -11.54
C LYS A 136 21.69 6.02 -12.51
N LEU A 137 20.88 7.04 -12.21
CA LEU A 137 19.83 7.54 -13.09
C LEU A 137 20.40 7.93 -14.45
N LYS A 138 21.46 8.75 -14.45
CA LYS A 138 22.16 9.14 -15.68
C LYS A 138 22.64 7.89 -16.44
N ARG A 139 23.23 6.91 -15.75
CA ARG A 139 23.71 5.67 -16.38
C ARG A 139 22.60 4.83 -16.98
N ILE A 140 21.43 4.75 -16.32
CA ILE A 140 20.25 4.04 -16.80
C ILE A 140 19.73 4.67 -18.10
N GLN A 141 19.70 6.01 -18.14
CA GLN A 141 19.28 6.76 -19.34
C GLN A 141 20.25 6.57 -20.51
N GLU A 142 21.59 6.64 -20.25
CA GLU A 142 22.62 6.39 -21.26
C GLU A 142 22.55 4.95 -21.85
N LEU A 143 22.14 3.97 -21.05
CA LEU A 143 21.96 2.58 -21.47
C LEU A 143 20.62 2.30 -22.16
N GLY A 144 19.72 3.30 -22.26
CA GLY A 144 18.43 3.16 -22.91
C GLY A 144 17.35 2.49 -22.07
N TYR A 145 17.55 2.29 -20.76
CA TYR A 145 16.60 1.64 -19.86
C TYR A 145 15.63 2.63 -19.15
N GLY A 146 15.58 3.90 -19.56
CA GLY A 146 14.67 4.89 -18.99
C GLY A 146 13.17 4.60 -19.19
N HIS A 147 12.83 3.77 -20.17
CA HIS A 147 11.47 3.34 -20.44
C HIS A 147 10.94 2.29 -19.45
N PHE A 148 11.80 1.62 -18.69
CA PHE A 148 11.36 0.60 -17.74
C PHE A 148 10.40 1.16 -16.69
N PRO A 149 9.40 0.36 -16.26
CA PRO A 149 8.55 0.72 -15.14
C PRO A 149 9.36 0.82 -13.85
N ILE A 150 8.81 1.58 -12.90
CA ILE A 150 9.42 1.76 -11.59
C ILE A 150 8.69 0.94 -10.52
N CYS A 151 9.45 0.42 -9.57
CA CYS A 151 8.95 -0.14 -8.32
C CYS A 151 9.55 0.65 -7.16
N ILE A 152 8.73 1.26 -6.31
CA ILE A 152 9.22 2.02 -5.17
C ILE A 152 9.36 1.12 -3.96
N ALA A 153 10.60 0.97 -3.48
CA ALA A 153 10.92 0.28 -2.23
C ALA A 153 11.09 1.32 -1.12
N LYS A 154 10.11 1.37 -0.23
CA LYS A 154 10.08 2.24 0.96
C LYS A 154 9.45 1.49 2.13
N THR A 155 9.42 2.10 3.32
CA THR A 155 8.75 1.50 4.49
C THR A 155 7.28 1.19 4.20
N GLN A 156 6.80 0.06 4.70
CA GLN A 156 5.39 -0.34 4.65
C GLN A 156 4.54 0.32 5.75
N TYR A 157 5.15 0.95 6.74
CA TYR A 157 4.46 1.49 7.92
C TYR A 157 3.96 2.93 7.74
N SER A 158 4.31 3.59 6.64
CA SER A 158 3.96 4.99 6.40
C SER A 158 3.79 5.27 4.92
N PHE A 159 2.99 6.28 4.56
CA PHE A 159 3.02 6.86 3.21
C PHE A 159 4.32 7.62 2.95
N SER A 160 4.97 8.16 3.99
CA SER A 160 6.30 8.79 3.88
C SER A 160 7.43 7.76 3.76
N THR A 161 8.67 8.23 3.72
CA THR A 161 9.87 7.39 3.77
C THR A 161 10.35 7.09 5.19
N ASP A 162 9.72 7.70 6.21
CA ASP A 162 10.03 7.47 7.64
C ASP A 162 9.04 6.45 8.24
N PRO A 163 9.51 5.28 8.75
CA PRO A 163 8.65 4.26 9.33
C PRO A 163 7.98 4.66 10.65
N LYS A 164 8.37 5.79 11.24
CA LYS A 164 7.81 6.29 12.51
C LYS A 164 6.65 7.26 12.32
N LEU A 165 6.44 7.75 11.11
CA LEU A 165 5.35 8.67 10.78
C LEU A 165 4.11 7.88 10.36
N TYR A 166 3.22 7.63 11.30
CA TYR A 166 1.96 6.90 11.04
C TYR A 166 0.84 7.80 10.53
N GLY A 167 -0.17 7.18 9.93
CA GLY A 167 -1.33 7.87 9.37
C GLY A 167 -1.04 8.48 7.99
N VAL A 168 -1.86 9.46 7.61
CA VAL A 168 -1.70 10.18 6.34
C VAL A 168 -0.73 11.34 6.55
N VAL A 169 0.51 11.13 6.12
CA VAL A 169 1.54 12.17 6.13
C VAL A 169 1.41 13.00 4.86
N LYS A 170 1.46 14.32 4.99
CA LYS A 170 1.42 15.27 3.87
C LYS A 170 2.67 16.14 3.89
N ASP A 171 3.00 16.72 2.73
CA ASP A 171 4.04 17.75 2.58
C ASP A 171 5.41 17.32 3.09
N PHE A 172 5.80 16.08 2.81
CA PHE A 172 7.10 15.53 3.19
C PHE A 172 8.05 15.43 1.99
N GLU A 173 9.34 15.42 2.29
CA GLU A 173 10.40 15.15 1.32
C GLU A 173 10.48 13.65 1.01
N PHE A 174 10.38 13.29 -0.27
CA PHE A 174 10.62 11.94 -0.75
C PHE A 174 12.07 11.82 -1.22
N HIS A 175 12.94 11.28 -0.37
CA HIS A 175 14.36 11.14 -0.67
C HIS A 175 14.66 9.80 -1.36
N VAL A 176 15.10 9.86 -2.62
CA VAL A 176 15.59 8.70 -3.37
C VAL A 176 17.05 8.44 -2.99
N ARG A 177 17.27 7.41 -2.19
CA ARG A 177 18.59 7.01 -1.71
C ARG A 177 19.41 6.30 -2.78
N ASP A 178 18.76 5.42 -3.56
CA ASP A 178 19.41 4.61 -4.58
C ASP A 178 18.42 4.18 -5.67
N ILE A 179 18.95 3.79 -6.84
CA ILE A 179 18.16 3.19 -7.93
C ILE A 179 18.87 1.92 -8.36
N VAL A 180 18.13 0.83 -8.51
CA VAL A 180 18.66 -0.46 -8.94
C VAL A 180 17.99 -0.88 -10.24
N LEU A 181 18.81 -1.14 -11.25
CA LEU A 181 18.37 -1.71 -12.50
C LEU A 181 18.25 -3.23 -12.37
N ASN A 182 17.05 -3.75 -12.51
CA ASN A 182 16.77 -5.18 -12.62
C ASN A 182 16.45 -5.50 -14.10
N ALA A 183 17.49 -5.58 -14.93
CA ALA A 183 17.32 -5.74 -16.38
C ALA A 183 16.58 -7.01 -16.77
N GLY A 184 16.79 -8.12 -16.02
CA GLY A 184 16.08 -9.37 -16.28
C GLY A 184 14.58 -9.35 -15.94
N ALA A 185 14.15 -8.40 -15.10
CA ALA A 185 12.73 -8.17 -14.76
C ALA A 185 12.19 -6.94 -15.48
N GLU A 186 12.97 -6.28 -16.32
CA GLU A 186 12.66 -5.05 -17.04
C GLU A 186 12.07 -3.97 -16.11
N MET A 187 12.71 -3.72 -14.95
CA MET A 187 12.20 -2.86 -13.90
C MET A 187 13.30 -2.06 -13.22
N LEU A 188 12.99 -0.83 -12.83
CA LEU A 188 13.82 0.01 -11.98
C LEU A 188 13.29 0.01 -10.55
N VAL A 189 14.12 -0.38 -9.58
CA VAL A 189 13.75 -0.33 -8.16
C VAL A 189 14.27 0.96 -7.55
N ILE A 190 13.36 1.82 -7.13
CA ILE A 190 13.61 3.12 -6.51
C ILE A 190 13.65 2.91 -4.99
N ILE A 191 14.82 3.06 -4.40
CA ILE A 191 15.00 2.86 -2.96
C ILE A 191 14.84 4.19 -2.22
N ALA A 192 13.78 4.29 -1.42
CA ALA A 192 13.48 5.47 -0.61
C ALA A 192 13.40 5.07 0.87
N GLY A 193 14.22 5.73 1.69
CA GLY A 193 14.36 5.38 3.10
C GLY A 193 15.26 4.17 3.37
N GLU A 194 15.20 3.66 4.60
CA GLU A 194 15.97 2.50 5.04
C GLU A 194 15.13 1.22 4.93
N ILE A 195 15.14 0.59 3.77
CA ILE A 195 14.43 -0.65 3.53
C ILE A 195 15.31 -1.65 2.80
N MET A 196 15.15 -2.92 3.13
CA MET A 196 15.69 -4.03 2.35
C MET A 196 14.74 -4.36 1.20
N ARG A 197 15.29 -4.63 0.00
CA ARG A 197 14.48 -4.97 -1.18
C ARG A 197 13.69 -6.26 -1.03
N MET A 198 14.19 -7.15 -0.19
CA MET A 198 13.56 -8.42 0.12
C MET A 198 13.50 -8.57 1.64
N PRO A 199 12.30 -8.80 2.24
CA PRO A 199 12.21 -9.15 3.64
C PRO A 199 13.12 -10.33 3.91
N GLY A 200 13.83 -10.32 5.05
CA GLY A 200 14.86 -11.31 5.37
C GLY A 200 14.33 -12.73 5.21
N LEU A 201 14.82 -13.42 4.21
CA LEU A 201 14.67 -14.86 4.15
C LEU A 201 15.56 -15.44 5.25
N PRO A 202 15.09 -16.42 6.04
CA PRO A 202 15.94 -17.12 6.99
C PRO A 202 17.09 -17.79 6.23
N LYS A 203 18.27 -17.89 6.86
CA LYS A 203 19.43 -18.56 6.28
C LYS A 203 19.10 -20.01 5.92
N GLU A 204 18.19 -20.61 6.66
CA GLU A 204 17.64 -21.94 6.42
C GLU A 204 16.18 -21.77 5.97
N PRO A 205 15.84 -22.13 4.72
CA PRO A 205 14.49 -21.96 4.20
C PRO A 205 13.46 -22.76 4.99
N GLN A 206 12.32 -22.16 5.33
CA GLN A 206 11.22 -22.85 6.03
C GLN A 206 10.72 -24.08 5.26
N ALA A 207 10.86 -24.11 3.94
CA ALA A 207 10.50 -25.24 3.11
C ALA A 207 11.24 -26.55 3.46
N LEU A 208 12.41 -26.46 4.14
CA LEU A 208 13.14 -27.64 4.64
C LEU A 208 12.53 -28.24 5.92
N HIS A 209 11.60 -27.54 6.54
CA HIS A 209 10.95 -27.94 7.80
C HIS A 209 9.43 -28.20 7.64
N ILE A 210 8.98 -28.35 6.40
CA ILE A 210 7.59 -28.74 6.11
C ILE A 210 7.50 -30.26 6.16
N ASP A 211 6.83 -30.80 7.16
CA ASP A 211 6.45 -32.21 7.20
C ASP A 211 5.36 -32.46 6.13
N ILE A 212 5.62 -33.42 5.24
CA ILE A 212 4.72 -33.82 4.15
C ILE A 212 3.85 -34.98 4.64
#